data_57b1a4a0ab6105fbf7c25d42692e6c8b
#
_entry.id   57b1a4a0ab6105fbf7c25d42692e6c8b
#
_cell.length_a   1.000
_cell.length_b   1.000
_cell.length_c   1.000
_cell.angle_alpha   90.00
_cell.angle_beta   90.00
_cell.angle_gamma   90.00
#
_symmetry.space_group_name_H-M   'P 1'
#
loop_
_entity.id
_entity.type
_entity.pdbx_description
1 polymer ?
#
loop_
_entity_poly.entity_id
_entity_poly.type
_entity_poly.pdbx_seq_one_letter_code
_entity_poly.pdbx_strand_id
1 'polypeptide(L)'
;MSMLHNSSTCANRTPRALFVRCGLAGRALSAFSIVLLGILGVVMATDAQEEDRPTVEPAQARRAATLIHARCAVCHTTDLIVQQRLPPDRWQVTVEKMRHWGADLSKEEAAAVLQFVTARYHPGAPDHVPSIEEELALTAPAEALSQASDGPLVGVPGRGAEVFARNCQACHGEGAMGGAGPKLARNRILKNEGAFWETVLHGRGPMPAWGAVLSHQDIADIHAWLSTR
;
A
#
# COMPACT_ATOMS: atom_id res chain seq x y z
N MET A 1 35.51 -41.73 21.47
CA MET A 1 36.80 -41.03 21.68
C MET A 1 36.40 -39.57 21.89
N SER A 2 36.24 -39.20 23.10
CA SER A 2 37.14 -38.54 24.10
C SER A 2 37.19 -37.05 23.81
N MET A 3 36.50 -36.26 24.65
CA MET A 3 37.03 -35.38 25.75
C MET A 3 37.64 -34.10 25.24
N LEU A 4 37.48 -32.88 25.79
CA LEU A 4 37.44 -32.33 27.17
C LEU A 4 36.85 -30.90 27.05
N HIS A 5 35.90 -30.43 27.86
CA HIS A 5 36.03 -29.74 29.13
C HIS A 5 37.09 -28.63 29.17
N ASN A 6 36.65 -27.38 29.29
CA ASN A 6 37.33 -26.46 30.23
C ASN A 6 36.37 -25.41 30.82
N SER A 7 36.11 -25.57 32.10
CA SER A 7 35.51 -24.59 32.99
C SER A 7 36.64 -23.72 33.57
N SER A 8 36.39 -22.44 33.71
CA SER A 8 37.20 -21.58 34.59
C SER A 8 36.32 -20.55 35.28
N THR A 9 35.95 -20.91 36.48
CA THR A 9 35.52 -20.06 37.59
C THR A 9 36.71 -19.27 38.16
N CYS A 10 36.51 -18.00 38.48
CA CYS A 10 37.27 -17.27 39.49
C CYS A 10 36.40 -16.18 40.13
N ALA A 11 36.15 -16.35 41.22
CA ALA A 11 35.82 -15.93 42.54
C ALA A 11 36.41 -14.54 42.95
N ASN A 12 35.52 -13.72 43.45
CA ASN A 12 35.50 -13.04 44.73
C ASN A 12 36.79 -12.32 45.24
N ARG A 13 36.62 -10.98 45.44
CA ARG A 13 37.25 -10.28 46.60
C ARG A 13 36.67 -8.89 46.80
N THR A 14 35.97 -8.74 47.92
CA THR A 14 35.79 -7.47 48.64
C THR A 14 37.02 -7.18 49.48
N PRO A 15 37.34 -5.91 49.81
CA PRO A 15 37.44 -5.55 51.21
C PRO A 15 36.77 -4.22 51.62
N ARG A 16 36.51 -4.25 52.90
CA ARG A 16 35.87 -3.33 53.82
C ARG A 16 36.54 -1.98 53.99
N ALA A 17 35.66 -0.98 54.20
CA ALA A 17 35.63 0.04 55.22
C ALA A 17 36.77 1.07 55.33
N LEU A 18 36.39 2.36 55.31
CA LEU A 18 36.70 3.23 56.46
C LEU A 18 35.72 4.45 56.50
N PHE A 19 35.18 4.70 57.69
CA PHE A 19 34.39 5.86 58.07
C PHE A 19 35.25 7.14 58.13
N VAL A 20 34.76 8.23 57.59
CA VAL A 20 35.05 9.56 58.13
C VAL A 20 33.74 10.38 58.13
N ARG A 21 33.25 10.63 59.33
CA ARG A 21 32.23 11.66 59.62
C ARG A 21 32.93 13.02 59.64
N CYS A 22 32.40 13.96 58.86
CA CYS A 22 32.52 15.36 59.26
C CYS A 22 31.27 16.07 58.79
N GLY A 23 30.52 16.61 59.74
CA GLY A 23 29.31 17.35 59.51
C GLY A 23 29.65 18.80 59.10
N LEU A 24 28.73 19.42 58.43
CA LEU A 24 28.40 20.84 58.52
C LEU A 24 27.04 21.09 57.90
N ALA A 25 26.19 21.65 58.74
CA ALA A 25 24.85 22.09 58.41
C ALA A 25 24.86 23.28 57.43
N GLY A 26 23.86 23.37 56.60
CA GLY A 26 23.48 24.64 56.02
C GLY A 26 23.14 24.66 54.55
N ARG A 27 21.88 24.97 54.26
CA ARG A 27 21.32 25.42 52.97
C ARG A 27 20.97 24.34 51.94
N ALA A 28 19.95 23.60 52.28
CA ALA A 28 19.18 22.82 51.34
C ALA A 28 17.82 23.55 51.06
N LEU A 29 17.79 24.49 50.14
CA LEU A 29 16.55 25.06 49.58
C LEU A 29 16.95 25.88 48.34
N SER A 30 17.20 25.25 47.21
CA SER A 30 17.16 25.86 45.86
C SER A 30 17.38 24.90 44.68
N ALA A 31 17.68 23.62 44.90
CA ALA A 31 18.00 22.69 43.78
C ALA A 31 16.80 21.92 43.22
N PHE A 32 15.66 21.90 43.93
CA PHE A 32 14.48 21.14 43.49
C PHE A 32 13.57 21.88 42.49
N SER A 33 13.62 23.22 42.43
CA SER A 33 12.76 23.99 41.51
C SER A 33 13.30 24.03 40.07
N ILE A 34 14.59 23.90 39.87
CA ILE A 34 15.19 23.95 38.51
C ILE A 34 15.06 22.61 37.76
N VAL A 35 15.07 21.49 38.50
CA VAL A 35 14.90 20.18 37.89
C VAL A 35 13.45 19.91 37.45
N LEU A 36 12.48 20.46 38.18
CA LEU A 36 11.05 20.30 37.82
C LEU A 36 10.65 21.14 36.60
N LEU A 37 11.27 22.31 36.38
CA LEU A 37 11.06 23.12 35.18
C LEU A 37 11.76 22.50 33.93
N GLY A 38 12.87 21.78 34.11
CA GLY A 38 13.56 21.09 33.04
C GLY A 38 12.80 19.85 32.52
N ILE A 39 12.06 19.17 33.40
CA ILE A 39 11.28 17.98 33.02
C ILE A 39 9.97 18.35 32.36
N LEU A 40 9.35 19.50 32.72
CA LEU A 40 8.15 19.97 32.02
C LEU A 40 8.42 20.53 30.60
N GLY A 41 9.66 20.95 30.33
CA GLY A 41 10.05 21.49 29.02
C GLY A 41 10.40 20.41 27.97
N VAL A 42 10.67 19.17 28.40
CA VAL A 42 11.06 18.08 27.48
C VAL A 42 9.85 17.28 26.97
N VAL A 43 8.71 17.35 27.65
CA VAL A 43 7.50 16.59 27.27
C VAL A 43 6.68 17.30 26.16
N MET A 44 6.95 18.60 25.89
CA MET A 44 6.20 19.37 24.87
C MET A 44 6.87 19.41 23.48
N ALA A 45 7.95 18.67 23.26
CA ALA A 45 8.72 18.76 22.01
C ALA A 45 8.58 17.54 21.07
N THR A 46 7.71 16.58 21.40
CA THR A 46 7.59 15.34 20.58
C THR A 46 6.35 15.26 19.70
N ASP A 47 5.42 16.22 19.77
CA ASP A 47 4.19 16.15 18.95
C ASP A 47 4.20 17.00 17.66
N ALA A 48 5.28 17.71 17.36
CA ALA A 48 5.29 18.68 16.25
C ALA A 48 5.72 18.11 14.89
N GLN A 49 6.02 16.80 14.77
CA GLN A 49 6.48 16.21 13.50
C GLN A 49 5.52 15.18 12.90
N GLU A 50 4.41 14.89 13.53
CA GLU A 50 3.42 13.93 13.03
C GLU A 50 2.35 14.57 12.11
N GLU A 51 2.17 15.89 12.15
CA GLU A 51 1.07 16.59 11.44
C GLU A 51 1.32 16.86 9.95
N ASP A 52 2.53 16.71 9.44
CA ASP A 52 2.85 16.97 8.01
C ASP A 52 3.02 15.71 7.18
N ARG A 53 2.53 14.57 7.67
CA ARG A 53 2.61 13.31 6.93
C ARG A 53 1.41 13.21 5.97
N PRO A 54 1.62 13.08 4.66
CA PRO A 54 0.53 12.95 3.71
C PRO A 54 -0.30 11.71 4.04
N THR A 55 -1.49 11.93 4.57
CA THR A 55 -2.48 10.87 4.76
C THR A 55 -3.17 10.63 3.42
N VAL A 56 -3.32 9.36 3.06
CA VAL A 56 -4.06 8.97 1.86
C VAL A 56 -5.45 8.50 2.30
N GLU A 57 -6.48 9.13 1.76
CA GLU A 57 -7.87 8.73 2.00
C GLU A 57 -8.10 7.27 1.59
N PRO A 58 -8.92 6.50 2.31
CA PRO A 58 -9.14 5.07 2.05
C PRO A 58 -9.53 4.76 0.59
N ALA A 59 -10.38 5.57 -0.03
CA ALA A 59 -10.76 5.40 -1.43
C ALA A 59 -9.59 5.62 -2.40
N GLN A 60 -8.71 6.59 -2.10
CA GLN A 60 -7.51 6.86 -2.88
C GLN A 60 -6.47 5.76 -2.70
N ALA A 61 -6.29 5.28 -1.45
CA ALA A 61 -5.41 4.16 -1.14
C ALA A 61 -5.84 2.91 -1.91
N ARG A 62 -7.12 2.57 -1.87
CA ARG A 62 -7.68 1.46 -2.64
C ARG A 62 -7.44 1.61 -4.14
N ARG A 63 -7.73 2.79 -4.71
CA ARG A 63 -7.48 3.07 -6.12
C ARG A 63 -6.01 2.84 -6.49
N ALA A 64 -5.09 3.38 -5.69
CA ALA A 64 -3.67 3.22 -5.93
C ALA A 64 -3.22 1.76 -5.79
N ALA A 65 -3.67 1.04 -4.75
CA ALA A 65 -3.39 -0.38 -4.57
C ALA A 65 -3.92 -1.23 -5.75
N THR A 66 -5.13 -0.92 -6.25
CA THR A 66 -5.68 -1.57 -7.45
C THR A 66 -4.81 -1.30 -8.69
N LEU A 67 -4.38 -0.06 -8.89
CA LEU A 67 -3.48 0.29 -10.00
C LEU A 67 -2.14 -0.43 -9.91
N ILE A 68 -1.54 -0.48 -8.72
CA ILE A 68 -0.30 -1.22 -8.50
C ILE A 68 -0.48 -2.70 -8.82
N HIS A 69 -1.54 -3.33 -8.31
CA HIS A 69 -1.82 -4.74 -8.58
C HIS A 69 -2.07 -4.99 -10.08
N ALA A 70 -2.81 -4.10 -10.74
CA ALA A 70 -3.18 -4.27 -12.14
C ALA A 70 -2.06 -3.91 -13.15
N ARG A 71 -1.14 -3.01 -12.79
CA ARG A 71 -0.12 -2.46 -13.72
C ARG A 71 1.31 -2.87 -13.40
N CYS A 72 1.61 -3.12 -12.12
CA CYS A 72 2.96 -3.45 -11.69
C CYS A 72 3.11 -4.96 -11.44
N ALA A 73 2.12 -5.62 -10.84
CA ALA A 73 2.18 -7.04 -10.52
C ALA A 73 2.14 -7.98 -11.74
N VAL A 74 1.92 -7.45 -12.93
CA VAL A 74 1.99 -8.23 -14.20
C VAL A 74 3.41 -8.65 -14.57
N CYS A 75 4.43 -7.96 -14.06
CA CYS A 75 5.83 -8.23 -14.37
C CYS A 75 6.61 -8.80 -13.18
N HIS A 76 6.27 -8.41 -11.95
CA HIS A 76 6.94 -8.85 -10.73
C HIS A 76 5.98 -8.77 -9.55
N THR A 77 6.32 -9.39 -8.42
CA THR A 77 5.50 -9.32 -7.20
C THR A 77 5.51 -7.92 -6.61
N THR A 78 4.45 -7.57 -5.89
CA THR A 78 4.31 -6.30 -5.17
C THR A 78 5.27 -6.19 -3.99
N ASP A 79 5.87 -7.29 -3.52
CA ASP A 79 6.87 -7.32 -2.46
C ASP A 79 8.05 -6.38 -2.73
N LEU A 80 8.45 -6.23 -4.00
CA LEU A 80 9.50 -5.29 -4.38
C LEU A 80 9.15 -3.83 -4.06
N ILE A 81 7.88 -3.50 -3.98
CA ILE A 81 7.38 -2.18 -3.59
C ILE A 81 7.35 -2.08 -2.07
N VAL A 82 6.71 -3.06 -1.42
CA VAL A 82 6.46 -3.10 0.03
C VAL A 82 7.75 -3.10 0.85
N GLN A 83 8.81 -3.71 0.33
CA GLN A 83 10.14 -3.76 0.97
C GLN A 83 10.93 -2.45 0.88
N GLN A 84 10.54 -1.54 0.01
CA GLN A 84 11.24 -0.28 -0.15
C GLN A 84 10.86 0.73 0.93
N ARG A 85 11.82 1.59 1.26
CA ARG A 85 11.64 2.75 2.14
C ARG A 85 12.32 3.95 1.48
N LEU A 86 11.68 4.48 0.43
CA LEU A 86 12.30 5.52 -0.40
C LEU A 86 11.73 6.90 -0.07
N PRO A 87 12.56 7.95 -0.12
CA PRO A 87 12.05 9.32 -0.04
C PRO A 87 11.26 9.68 -1.31
N PRO A 88 10.45 10.75 -1.26
CA PRO A 88 9.51 11.10 -2.34
C PRO A 88 10.14 11.25 -3.73
N ASP A 89 11.30 11.87 -3.81
CA ASP A 89 12.05 12.07 -5.05
C ASP A 89 12.49 10.72 -5.68
N ARG A 90 12.89 9.78 -4.85
CA ARG A 90 13.27 8.44 -5.30
C ARG A 90 12.07 7.60 -5.73
N TRP A 91 10.93 7.75 -5.04
CA TRP A 91 9.69 7.13 -5.49
C TRP A 91 9.26 7.68 -6.85
N GLN A 92 9.36 9.00 -7.06
CA GLN A 92 9.04 9.62 -8.35
C GLN A 92 9.89 9.03 -9.48
N VAL A 93 11.20 8.95 -9.30
CA VAL A 93 12.11 8.34 -10.27
C VAL A 93 11.77 6.87 -10.52
N THR A 94 11.39 6.13 -9.47
CA THR A 94 11.06 4.71 -9.58
C THR A 94 9.76 4.50 -10.34
N VAL A 95 8.70 5.24 -10.04
CA VAL A 95 7.41 5.15 -10.76
C VAL A 95 7.59 5.52 -12.22
N GLU A 96 8.33 6.59 -12.52
CA GLU A 96 8.57 7.00 -13.91
C GLU A 96 9.41 5.97 -14.69
N LYS A 97 10.40 5.35 -14.04
CA LYS A 97 11.16 4.25 -14.62
C LYS A 97 10.26 3.05 -14.95
N MET A 98 9.32 2.68 -14.08
CA MET A 98 8.37 1.59 -14.36
C MET A 98 7.45 1.95 -15.53
N ARG A 99 6.99 3.19 -15.62
CA ARG A 99 6.22 3.68 -16.79
C ARG A 99 7.02 3.54 -18.08
N HIS A 100 8.28 3.93 -18.06
CA HIS A 100 9.18 3.78 -19.21
C HIS A 100 9.41 2.31 -19.60
N TRP A 101 9.34 1.40 -18.63
CA TRP A 101 9.47 -0.04 -18.88
C TRP A 101 8.15 -0.74 -19.21
N GLY A 102 7.06 0.00 -19.36
CA GLY A 102 5.79 -0.51 -19.87
C GLY A 102 4.67 -0.62 -18.85
N ALA A 103 4.83 -0.10 -17.62
CA ALA A 103 3.69 0.07 -16.74
C ALA A 103 2.75 1.13 -17.33
N ASP A 104 1.63 0.70 -17.88
CA ASP A 104 0.66 1.56 -18.57
C ASP A 104 -0.17 2.37 -17.57
N LEU A 105 0.44 3.43 -17.07
CA LEU A 105 -0.16 4.41 -16.16
C LEU A 105 -0.32 5.76 -16.88
N SER A 106 -1.52 6.34 -16.84
CA SER A 106 -1.70 7.75 -17.20
C SER A 106 -0.94 8.65 -16.22
N LYS A 107 -0.84 9.93 -16.51
CA LYS A 107 -0.21 10.89 -15.58
C LYS A 107 -0.94 10.95 -14.23
N GLU A 108 -2.26 10.92 -14.27
CA GLU A 108 -3.14 10.96 -13.09
C GLU A 108 -3.04 9.67 -12.29
N GLU A 109 -2.98 8.52 -12.96
CA GLU A 109 -2.78 7.22 -12.31
C GLU A 109 -1.40 7.13 -11.66
N ALA A 110 -0.36 7.58 -12.35
CA ALA A 110 1.00 7.64 -11.80
C ALA A 110 1.09 8.58 -10.58
N ALA A 111 0.40 9.72 -10.61
CA ALA A 111 0.32 10.63 -9.47
C ALA A 111 -0.37 9.97 -8.26
N ALA A 112 -1.47 9.25 -8.48
CA ALA A 112 -2.17 8.50 -7.42
C ALA A 112 -1.28 7.40 -6.82
N VAL A 113 -0.58 6.64 -7.64
CA VAL A 113 0.38 5.64 -7.19
C VAL A 113 1.51 6.30 -6.40
N LEU A 114 2.08 7.40 -6.91
CA LEU A 114 3.17 8.11 -6.25
C LEU A 114 2.75 8.66 -4.87
N GLN A 115 1.58 9.27 -4.79
CA GLN A 115 1.03 9.74 -3.51
C GLN A 115 0.91 8.60 -2.49
N PHE A 116 0.39 7.46 -2.91
CA PHE A 116 0.21 6.30 -2.07
C PHE A 116 1.55 5.72 -1.58
N VAL A 117 2.50 5.43 -2.48
CA VAL A 117 3.78 4.82 -2.08
C VAL A 117 4.62 5.76 -1.23
N THR A 118 4.54 7.08 -1.48
CA THR A 118 5.22 8.09 -0.68
C THR A 118 4.65 8.18 0.74
N ALA A 119 3.34 8.03 0.89
CA ALA A 119 2.69 8.07 2.19
C ALA A 119 2.87 6.76 2.98
N ARG A 120 2.95 5.61 2.31
CA ARG A 120 3.01 4.29 2.97
C ARG A 120 4.43 3.76 3.14
N TYR A 121 5.30 3.90 2.15
CA TYR A 121 6.61 3.24 2.08
C TYR A 121 7.77 4.24 2.07
N HIS A 122 7.79 5.14 3.07
CA HIS A 122 8.82 6.16 3.26
C HIS A 122 9.88 5.72 4.31
N PRO A 123 11.03 6.38 4.41
CA PRO A 123 12.11 5.98 5.34
C PRO A 123 11.72 5.95 6.82
N GLY A 124 10.72 6.75 7.23
CA GLY A 124 10.18 6.76 8.59
C GLY A 124 8.92 5.92 8.78
N ALA A 125 8.55 5.07 7.82
CA ALA A 125 7.40 4.18 7.97
C ALA A 125 7.66 3.12 9.04
N PRO A 126 6.61 2.61 9.72
CA PRO A 126 6.73 1.50 10.65
C PRO A 126 7.36 0.26 10.01
N ASP A 127 7.94 -0.63 10.82
CA ASP A 127 8.51 -1.89 10.34
C ASP A 127 7.48 -2.75 9.61
N HIS A 128 6.24 -2.76 10.10
CA HIS A 128 5.11 -3.40 9.43
C HIS A 128 4.22 -2.36 8.76
N VAL A 129 4.17 -2.40 7.45
CA VAL A 129 3.23 -1.65 6.61
C VAL A 129 2.42 -2.69 5.84
N PRO A 130 1.09 -2.55 5.74
CA PRO A 130 0.27 -3.48 4.97
C PRO A 130 0.81 -3.70 3.55
N SER A 131 0.75 -4.94 3.08
CA SER A 131 1.01 -5.28 1.69
C SER A 131 -0.06 -4.66 0.76
N ILE A 132 0.18 -4.67 -0.53
CA ILE A 132 -0.82 -4.19 -1.49
C ILE A 132 -2.10 -5.03 -1.43
N GLU A 133 -1.97 -6.33 -1.22
CA GLU A 133 -3.08 -7.27 -1.10
C GLU A 133 -3.86 -7.04 0.21
N GLU A 134 -3.16 -6.79 1.32
CA GLU A 134 -3.79 -6.42 2.59
C GLU A 134 -4.48 -5.06 2.50
N GLU A 135 -3.87 -4.08 1.84
CA GLU A 135 -4.51 -2.76 1.61
C GLU A 135 -5.81 -2.93 0.79
N LEU A 136 -5.82 -3.80 -0.22
CA LEU A 136 -7.03 -4.13 -0.97
C LEU A 136 -8.09 -4.83 -0.13
N ALA A 137 -7.69 -5.66 0.83
CA ALA A 137 -8.59 -6.36 1.74
C ALA A 137 -9.16 -5.44 2.85
N LEU A 138 -8.31 -4.54 3.39
CA LEU A 138 -8.70 -3.60 4.45
C LEU A 138 -9.64 -2.50 3.95
N THR A 139 -9.42 -2.04 2.72
CA THR A 139 -10.31 -1.10 2.08
C THR A 139 -11.49 -1.88 1.50
N ALA A 140 -12.50 -2.19 2.32
CA ALA A 140 -13.77 -2.77 1.86
C ALA A 140 -14.26 -2.01 0.60
N PRO A 141 -14.98 -2.67 -0.34
CA PRO A 141 -15.46 -1.97 -1.53
C PRO A 141 -16.19 -0.73 -1.06
N ALA A 142 -15.55 0.43 -1.24
CA ALA A 142 -16.31 1.67 -1.33
C ALA A 142 -17.39 1.32 -2.33
N GLU A 143 -18.66 1.60 -1.98
CA GLU A 143 -19.76 1.49 -2.92
C GLU A 143 -19.21 2.01 -4.24
N ALA A 144 -19.12 1.13 -5.22
CA ALA A 144 -18.42 1.35 -6.46
C ALA A 144 -18.79 2.74 -6.90
N LEU A 145 -17.81 3.61 -7.12
CA LEU A 145 -18.02 5.03 -7.33
C LEU A 145 -19.29 5.18 -8.11
N SER A 146 -20.39 5.42 -7.41
CA SER A 146 -21.73 5.53 -7.96
C SER A 146 -21.74 6.83 -8.77
N GLN A 147 -21.11 6.80 -9.92
CA GLN A 147 -21.48 7.68 -10.99
C GLN A 147 -22.80 7.11 -11.50
N ALA A 148 -23.87 7.48 -10.80
CA ALA A 148 -25.20 7.34 -11.33
C ALA A 148 -25.17 8.04 -12.71
N SER A 149 -25.10 7.21 -13.75
CA SER A 149 -25.44 7.72 -15.08
C SER A 149 -26.93 8.02 -15.01
N ASP A 150 -27.34 9.23 -15.36
CA ASP A 150 -28.74 9.67 -15.37
C ASP A 150 -29.60 8.91 -16.42
N GLY A 151 -29.19 7.69 -16.80
CA GLY A 151 -29.88 6.87 -17.79
C GLY A 151 -29.31 5.45 -17.89
N PRO A 152 -29.97 4.57 -18.68
CA PRO A 152 -29.48 3.22 -18.90
C PRO A 152 -28.13 3.27 -19.62
N LEU A 153 -27.15 2.52 -19.07
CA LEU A 153 -25.82 2.40 -19.66
C LEU A 153 -25.89 1.64 -20.98
N VAL A 154 -25.54 2.32 -22.08
CA VAL A 154 -25.42 1.70 -23.40
C VAL A 154 -23.93 1.51 -23.71
N GLY A 155 -23.50 0.25 -23.75
CA GLY A 155 -22.11 -0.07 -24.02
C GLY A 155 -21.75 0.12 -25.50
N VAL A 156 -20.59 0.72 -25.77
CA VAL A 156 -20.03 0.94 -27.09
C VAL A 156 -18.90 -0.06 -27.36
N PRO A 157 -19.09 -1.08 -28.22
CA PRO A 157 -18.09 -2.15 -28.41
C PRO A 157 -16.72 -1.64 -28.85
N GLY A 158 -16.62 -0.59 -29.65
CA GLY A 158 -15.36 0.01 -30.09
C GLY A 158 -14.53 0.52 -28.93
N ARG A 159 -15.14 1.31 -28.05
CA ARG A 159 -14.50 1.76 -26.80
C ARG A 159 -14.17 0.59 -25.88
N GLY A 160 -15.06 -0.40 -25.78
CA GLY A 160 -14.85 -1.59 -24.98
C GLY A 160 -13.61 -2.37 -25.40
N ALA A 161 -13.30 -2.42 -26.70
CA ALA A 161 -12.07 -3.02 -27.19
C ALA A 161 -10.81 -2.32 -26.65
N GLU A 162 -10.80 -0.99 -26.66
CA GLU A 162 -9.67 -0.17 -26.18
C GLU A 162 -9.50 -0.30 -24.67
N VAL A 163 -10.60 -0.21 -23.92
CA VAL A 163 -10.58 -0.36 -22.46
C VAL A 163 -10.15 -1.76 -22.06
N PHE A 164 -10.61 -2.81 -22.76
CA PHE A 164 -10.20 -4.18 -22.55
C PHE A 164 -8.70 -4.39 -22.83
N ALA A 165 -8.22 -3.89 -23.97
CA ALA A 165 -6.81 -4.00 -24.34
C ALA A 165 -5.89 -3.42 -23.27
N ARG A 166 -6.27 -2.27 -22.73
CA ARG A 166 -5.51 -1.57 -21.70
C ARG A 166 -5.56 -2.25 -20.33
N ASN A 167 -6.71 -2.79 -19.93
CA ASN A 167 -6.96 -3.16 -18.54
C ASN A 167 -7.06 -4.68 -18.31
N CYS A 168 -7.46 -5.44 -19.29
CA CYS A 168 -7.86 -6.84 -19.13
C CYS A 168 -6.99 -7.81 -19.95
N GLN A 169 -6.48 -7.35 -21.09
CA GLN A 169 -5.78 -8.21 -22.06
C GLN A 169 -4.53 -8.87 -21.52
N ALA A 170 -3.78 -8.20 -20.60
CA ALA A 170 -2.58 -8.77 -19.99
C ALA A 170 -2.86 -10.12 -19.32
N CYS A 171 -4.03 -10.27 -18.71
CA CYS A 171 -4.44 -11.50 -18.05
C CYS A 171 -5.34 -12.38 -18.94
N HIS A 172 -6.32 -11.77 -19.62
CA HIS A 172 -7.33 -12.51 -20.38
C HIS A 172 -6.97 -12.77 -21.85
N GLY A 173 -5.78 -12.35 -22.26
CA GLY A 173 -5.23 -12.59 -23.58
C GLY A 173 -5.82 -11.73 -24.69
N GLU A 174 -5.13 -11.67 -25.82
CA GLU A 174 -5.62 -10.97 -27.00
C GLU A 174 -6.96 -11.56 -27.47
N GLY A 175 -7.90 -10.68 -27.85
CA GLY A 175 -9.24 -11.10 -28.25
C GLY A 175 -10.04 -11.81 -27.15
N ALA A 176 -9.63 -11.67 -25.90
CA ALA A 176 -10.24 -12.36 -24.74
C ALA A 176 -10.17 -13.89 -24.79
N MET A 177 -9.13 -14.43 -25.44
CA MET A 177 -8.98 -15.88 -25.65
C MET A 177 -8.38 -16.63 -24.47
N GLY A 178 -8.03 -15.94 -23.37
CA GLY A 178 -7.43 -16.51 -22.18
C GLY A 178 -5.91 -16.36 -22.16
N GLY A 179 -5.35 -16.48 -20.99
CA GLY A 179 -3.92 -16.39 -20.67
C GLY A 179 -3.72 -16.78 -19.21
N ALA A 180 -3.15 -15.93 -18.38
CA ALA A 180 -3.11 -16.12 -16.94
C ALA A 180 -4.53 -16.13 -16.33
N GLY A 181 -5.44 -15.33 -16.91
CA GLY A 181 -6.86 -15.35 -16.60
C GLY A 181 -7.65 -16.24 -17.57
N PRO A 182 -8.91 -16.59 -17.22
CA PRO A 182 -9.76 -17.43 -18.05
C PRO A 182 -10.13 -16.76 -19.37
N LYS A 183 -10.43 -17.59 -20.38
CA LYS A 183 -11.05 -17.15 -21.62
C LYS A 183 -12.40 -16.49 -21.33
N LEU A 184 -12.60 -15.27 -21.87
CA LEU A 184 -13.85 -14.52 -21.76
C LEU A 184 -14.68 -14.53 -23.06
N ALA A 185 -14.05 -14.69 -24.22
CA ALA A 185 -14.79 -14.85 -25.47
C ALA A 185 -15.76 -16.04 -25.37
N ARG A 186 -17.07 -15.78 -25.61
CA ARG A 186 -18.17 -16.74 -25.47
C ARG A 186 -18.33 -17.33 -24.05
N ASN A 187 -17.82 -16.64 -23.02
CA ASN A 187 -17.97 -17.12 -21.65
C ASN A 187 -19.44 -16.95 -21.18
N ARG A 188 -19.90 -17.93 -20.39
CA ARG A 188 -21.29 -17.91 -19.89
C ARG A 188 -21.57 -16.74 -18.94
N ILE A 189 -20.54 -16.16 -18.30
CA ILE A 189 -20.70 -15.00 -17.42
C ILE A 189 -21.31 -13.81 -18.16
N LEU A 190 -21.05 -13.67 -19.46
CA LEU A 190 -21.59 -12.59 -20.30
C LEU A 190 -23.10 -12.64 -20.43
N LYS A 191 -23.72 -13.80 -20.19
CA LYS A 191 -25.18 -13.99 -20.18
C LYS A 191 -25.81 -13.68 -18.83
N ASN A 192 -24.99 -13.55 -17.80
CA ASN A 192 -25.42 -13.17 -16.43
C ASN A 192 -24.77 -11.84 -16.12
N GLU A 193 -25.45 -10.76 -16.54
CA GLU A 193 -24.93 -9.41 -16.41
C GLU A 193 -24.60 -9.06 -14.95
N GLY A 194 -25.46 -9.43 -13.98
CA GLY A 194 -25.19 -9.17 -12.57
C GLY A 194 -23.90 -9.84 -12.09
N ALA A 195 -23.66 -11.11 -12.46
CA ALA A 195 -22.43 -11.81 -12.09
C ALA A 195 -21.19 -11.23 -12.82
N PHE A 196 -21.35 -10.72 -14.02
CA PHE A 196 -20.29 -10.03 -14.74
C PHE A 196 -19.89 -8.73 -14.01
N TRP A 197 -20.90 -7.88 -13.72
CA TRP A 197 -20.69 -6.63 -13.01
C TRP A 197 -20.06 -6.85 -11.64
N GLU A 198 -20.60 -7.78 -10.84
CA GLU A 198 -20.07 -8.15 -9.53
C GLU A 198 -18.60 -8.56 -9.62
N THR A 199 -18.26 -9.40 -10.60
CA THR A 199 -16.87 -9.87 -10.78
C THR A 199 -15.93 -8.75 -11.17
N VAL A 200 -16.36 -7.83 -12.04
CA VAL A 200 -15.50 -6.72 -12.49
C VAL A 200 -15.35 -5.66 -11.41
N LEU A 201 -16.44 -5.30 -10.75
CA LEU A 201 -16.42 -4.26 -9.71
C LEU A 201 -15.60 -4.67 -8.49
N HIS A 202 -15.78 -5.90 -8.02
CA HIS A 202 -15.22 -6.36 -6.74
C HIS A 202 -14.01 -7.28 -6.88
N GLY A 203 -13.70 -7.71 -8.10
CA GLY A 203 -12.63 -8.68 -8.34
C GLY A 203 -13.01 -10.11 -7.93
N ARG A 204 -12.12 -11.05 -8.22
CA ARG A 204 -12.30 -12.45 -7.83
C ARG A 204 -10.96 -13.20 -7.80
N GLY A 205 -10.52 -13.63 -6.63
CA GLY A 205 -9.21 -14.27 -6.48
C GLY A 205 -8.08 -13.34 -6.97
N PRO A 206 -7.26 -13.74 -7.95
CA PRO A 206 -6.20 -12.89 -8.47
C PRO A 206 -6.68 -11.75 -9.37
N MET A 207 -7.96 -11.68 -9.74
CA MET A 207 -8.50 -10.60 -10.53
C MET A 207 -8.76 -9.37 -9.65
N PRO A 208 -8.16 -8.20 -9.97
CA PRO A 208 -8.35 -6.98 -9.18
C PRO A 208 -9.81 -6.48 -9.23
N ALA A 209 -10.18 -5.72 -8.20
CA ALA A 209 -11.46 -4.99 -8.14
C ALA A 209 -11.38 -3.71 -8.99
N TRP A 210 -11.97 -3.70 -10.14
CA TRP A 210 -11.86 -2.59 -11.10
C TRP A 210 -12.77 -1.41 -10.80
N GLY A 211 -13.74 -1.54 -9.90
CA GLY A 211 -14.67 -0.47 -9.53
C GLY A 211 -14.02 0.81 -9.00
N ALA A 212 -12.77 0.74 -8.51
CA ALA A 212 -12.01 1.91 -8.08
C ALA A 212 -11.23 2.59 -9.23
N VAL A 213 -11.19 1.98 -10.43
CA VAL A 213 -10.37 2.44 -11.57
C VAL A 213 -11.23 2.75 -12.79
N LEU A 214 -12.20 1.88 -13.11
CA LEU A 214 -13.06 1.98 -14.27
C LEU A 214 -14.40 2.61 -13.91
N SER A 215 -14.90 3.46 -14.80
CA SER A 215 -16.28 3.94 -14.70
C SER A 215 -17.28 2.82 -15.06
N HIS A 216 -18.51 2.97 -14.62
CA HIS A 216 -19.59 2.06 -15.03
C HIS A 216 -19.75 2.03 -16.56
N GLN A 217 -19.56 3.16 -17.25
CA GLN A 217 -19.59 3.20 -18.71
C GLN A 217 -18.47 2.37 -19.34
N ASP A 218 -17.25 2.44 -18.80
CA ASP A 218 -16.14 1.60 -19.29
C ASP A 218 -16.44 0.12 -19.14
N ILE A 219 -17.07 -0.28 -18.03
CA ILE A 219 -17.47 -1.68 -17.78
C ILE A 219 -18.58 -2.10 -18.74
N ALA A 220 -19.57 -1.24 -18.99
CA ALA A 220 -20.62 -1.47 -19.98
C ALA A 220 -20.05 -1.62 -21.40
N ASP A 221 -19.08 -0.78 -21.76
CA ASP A 221 -18.40 -0.83 -23.06
C ASP A 221 -17.62 -2.17 -23.21
N ILE A 222 -16.90 -2.59 -22.18
CA ILE A 222 -16.22 -3.90 -22.15
C ILE A 222 -17.22 -5.04 -22.32
N HIS A 223 -18.34 -5.03 -21.58
CA HIS A 223 -19.38 -6.05 -21.70
C HIS A 223 -19.96 -6.13 -23.12
N ALA A 224 -20.26 -4.97 -23.70
CA ALA A 224 -20.74 -4.88 -25.07
C ALA A 224 -19.73 -5.44 -26.07
N TRP A 225 -18.44 -5.12 -25.94
CA TRP A 225 -17.40 -5.67 -26.80
C TRP A 225 -17.25 -7.19 -26.63
N LEU A 226 -17.17 -7.69 -25.39
CA LEU A 226 -17.06 -9.12 -25.11
C LEU A 226 -18.26 -9.91 -25.68
N SER A 227 -19.45 -9.30 -25.69
CA SER A 227 -20.67 -9.92 -26.23
C SER A 227 -20.62 -10.10 -27.76
N THR A 228 -19.69 -9.47 -28.44
CA THR A 228 -19.44 -9.67 -29.89
C THR A 228 -18.40 -10.75 -30.19
N ARG A 229 -17.83 -11.47 -29.19
CA ARG A 229 -16.71 -12.40 -29.36
C ARG A 229 -17.11 -13.88 -29.34
#